data_5e3a2ac8c641acd307af728bdb26c369
#
_entry.id   5e3a2ac8c641acd307af728bdb26c369
#
_cell.length_a   1.000
_cell.length_b   1.000
_cell.length_c   1.000
_cell.angle_alpha   90.00
_cell.angle_beta   90.00
_cell.angle_gamma   90.00
#
_symmetry.space_group_name_H-M   'P 1'
#
loop_
_entity.id
_entity.type
_entity.pdbx_description
1 polymer ?
#
loop_
_entity_poly.entity_id
_entity_poly.type
_entity_poly.pdbx_seq_one_letter_code
_entity_poly.pdbx_strand_id
1 'polypeptide(L)'
;MNMKNVLIYFRKDALLEQGNMPSQSRETCLPKAGKDTSPGRGGVSTQRAILSSLALLGLLAFLLTSCSTTKNLPEGAVLYTGIKKIEVKNEDKTKPGEAALEEVEAALAYPPNNALLGSSSIRMPFPFGLWVYNAFVNKKGKVGKWIFNKLASKPVLITTVNPDVRVKVARNLLNEYGYFNGETSFEVIPDPKNPRKAKLEYSVTMNDPYTLDSIQYVHIRHRADSLIDATIGDRILHKGENFNVVQLQAERERISSLLRNNGYYYFRPDFITYQADTLLNPGKVALRVAPKESLPPSALRPWKLGNISVWLNGYQNETPTDSIRYKDLTIHYEGKLRVRPSVIYNRLYFKPGELYNQRAQERTQTALSRLGIFRYAELQYAPRDTMRRQDTLDLRINTVYDLPLDGELELNVTAKSNDQVGPGAIFSVTKRNVFGGGETFGVKLRGSYEW
;
A
#
# COMPACT_ATOMS: atom_id res chain seq x y z
N MET A 1 -2.31 -28.04 26.59
CA MET A 1 -3.44 -27.53 25.83
C MET A 1 -3.53 -26.01 26.09
N ASN A 2 -2.76 -25.24 25.38
CA ASN A 2 -2.64 -23.79 25.56
C ASN A 2 -3.42 -23.07 24.45
N MET A 3 -4.63 -22.66 24.79
CA MET A 3 -5.40 -21.74 23.97
C MET A 3 -4.83 -20.32 24.13
N LYS A 4 -3.92 -19.91 23.24
CA LYS A 4 -3.52 -18.51 23.06
C LYS A 4 -3.44 -18.27 21.55
N ASN A 5 -4.52 -17.71 21.01
CA ASN A 5 -4.60 -16.78 19.89
C ASN A 5 -6.02 -16.85 19.31
N VAL A 6 -6.92 -16.16 19.99
CA VAL A 6 -8.20 -15.75 19.39
C VAL A 6 -7.91 -14.39 18.76
N LEU A 7 -7.72 -14.35 17.45
CA LEU A 7 -7.63 -13.10 16.70
C LEU A 7 -9.04 -12.69 16.28
N ILE A 8 -9.53 -11.62 16.87
CA ILE A 8 -10.79 -11.00 16.46
C ILE A 8 -10.43 -9.98 15.34
N TYR A 9 -10.77 -10.29 14.11
CA TYR A 9 -10.68 -9.36 12.98
C TYR A 9 -12.01 -8.62 12.80
N PHE A 10 -11.98 -7.29 12.96
CA PHE A 10 -13.04 -6.41 12.45
C PHE A 10 -12.72 -6.04 10.99
N ARG A 11 -13.39 -6.68 10.05
CA ARG A 11 -13.31 -6.33 8.63
C ARG A 11 -14.45 -5.37 8.30
N LYS A 12 -14.12 -4.12 7.99
CA LYS A 12 -15.03 -3.16 7.36
C LYS A 12 -14.94 -3.36 5.85
N ASP A 13 -15.85 -4.13 5.30
CA ASP A 13 -16.06 -4.16 3.85
C ASP A 13 -17.17 -3.15 3.53
N ALA A 14 -16.79 -2.00 3.01
CA ALA A 14 -17.69 -1.08 2.34
C ALA A 14 -17.74 -1.42 0.86
N LEU A 15 -18.78 -2.14 0.44
CA LEU A 15 -19.11 -2.36 -0.96
C LEU A 15 -19.83 -1.12 -1.49
N LEU A 16 -19.19 -0.41 -2.39
CA LEU A 16 -19.83 0.54 -3.31
C LEU A 16 -20.35 -0.25 -4.52
N GLU A 17 -21.62 -0.59 -4.54
CA GLU A 17 -22.33 -0.93 -5.77
C GLU A 17 -23.07 0.30 -6.27
N GLN A 18 -22.65 0.77 -7.45
CA GLN A 18 -23.42 1.70 -8.27
C GLN A 18 -24.56 0.93 -8.94
N GLY A 19 -25.78 1.24 -8.57
CA GLY A 19 -27.00 0.78 -9.23
C GLY A 19 -27.85 1.96 -9.67
N ASN A 20 -28.08 2.06 -10.97
CA ASN A 20 -28.90 3.03 -11.68
C ASN A 20 -30.31 3.24 -11.09
N MET A 21 -30.69 4.51 -10.98
CA MET A 21 -32.08 4.94 -10.79
C MET A 21 -32.85 4.94 -12.11
N PRO A 22 -34.14 4.68 -12.05
CA PRO A 22 -35.09 5.45 -12.83
C PRO A 22 -36.04 6.26 -11.93
N SER A 23 -36.26 7.46 -12.41
CA SER A 23 -37.22 8.46 -11.92
C SER A 23 -38.65 7.97 -11.99
N GLN A 24 -39.44 8.17 -10.92
CA GLN A 24 -40.87 8.48 -11.07
C GLN A 24 -41.42 9.27 -9.87
N SER A 25 -42.24 10.23 -10.29
CA SER A 25 -42.96 11.29 -9.69
C SER A 25 -43.87 11.00 -8.48
N ARG A 26 -43.87 12.03 -7.60
CA ARG A 26 -45.00 12.61 -6.81
C ARG A 26 -46.28 11.80 -6.64
N GLU A 27 -46.67 11.67 -5.38
CA GLU A 27 -48.01 12.13 -4.95
C GLU A 27 -48.05 12.33 -3.42
N THR A 28 -48.59 13.48 -3.08
CA THR A 28 -48.87 13.99 -1.74
C THR A 28 -50.14 13.33 -1.18
N CYS A 29 -50.09 12.81 0.06
CA CYS A 29 -51.31 12.65 0.87
C CYS A 29 -51.00 12.93 2.34
N LEU A 30 -51.58 14.01 2.81
CA LEU A 30 -51.77 14.36 4.23
C LEU A 30 -52.90 13.51 4.83
N PRO A 31 -52.78 13.03 6.04
CA PRO A 31 -53.96 12.73 6.86
C PRO A 31 -54.13 13.76 7.98
N LYS A 32 -55.41 14.06 8.17
CA LYS A 32 -56.01 15.02 9.08
C LYS A 32 -55.80 14.67 10.56
N ALA A 33 -55.73 15.74 11.33
CA ALA A 33 -55.79 15.75 12.80
C ALA A 33 -57.06 15.10 13.36
N GLY A 34 -56.86 14.18 14.28
CA GLY A 34 -57.87 13.73 15.24
C GLY A 34 -57.51 14.28 16.62
N LYS A 35 -58.39 15.13 17.16
CA LYS A 35 -58.41 15.57 18.56
C LYS A 35 -58.95 14.43 19.42
N ASP A 36 -58.20 14.02 20.44
CA ASP A 36 -58.81 13.50 21.64
C ASP A 36 -58.06 14.01 22.88
N THR A 37 -58.82 14.66 23.70
CA THR A 37 -58.46 15.24 24.99
C THR A 37 -58.71 14.24 26.11
N SER A 38 -57.70 14.01 26.96
CA SER A 38 -57.94 13.72 28.36
C SER A 38 -56.73 14.08 29.22
N PRO A 39 -56.87 14.61 30.43
CA PRO A 39 -55.81 15.18 31.24
C PRO A 39 -55.29 14.14 32.24
N GLY A 40 -53.96 13.98 32.35
CA GLY A 40 -53.36 13.10 33.33
C GLY A 40 -51.91 13.46 33.69
N ARG A 41 -51.77 14.15 34.81
CA ARG A 41 -50.60 14.21 35.73
C ARG A 41 -49.23 13.81 35.20
N GLY A 42 -48.31 14.78 35.12
CA GLY A 42 -46.91 14.55 34.83
C GLY A 42 -45.98 15.76 34.90
N GLY A 43 -46.16 16.63 35.89
CA GLY A 43 -45.42 17.89 36.01
C GLY A 43 -44.00 17.85 36.58
N VAL A 44 -43.32 16.67 36.69
CA VAL A 44 -42.01 16.57 37.32
C VAL A 44 -40.90 16.08 36.35
N SER A 45 -41.25 15.46 35.22
CA SER A 45 -40.26 14.95 34.26
C SER A 45 -39.75 16.02 33.27
N THR A 46 -40.57 16.99 32.92
CA THR A 46 -40.23 18.07 31.98
C THR A 46 -39.21 19.08 32.55
N GLN A 47 -39.31 19.41 33.85
CA GLN A 47 -38.34 20.30 34.51
C GLN A 47 -36.94 19.66 34.61
N ARG A 48 -36.82 18.35 34.86
CA ARG A 48 -35.54 17.65 34.89
C ARG A 48 -34.93 17.50 33.47
N ALA A 49 -35.74 17.29 32.45
CA ALA A 49 -35.28 17.25 31.07
C ALA A 49 -34.80 18.62 30.57
N ILE A 50 -35.50 19.72 30.95
CA ILE A 50 -35.09 21.11 30.63
C ILE A 50 -33.81 21.49 31.38
N LEU A 51 -33.68 21.12 32.66
CA LEU A 51 -32.47 21.37 33.44
C LEU A 51 -31.27 20.56 32.95
N SER A 52 -31.47 19.33 32.52
CA SER A 52 -30.39 18.52 31.93
C SER A 52 -29.98 19.01 30.54
N SER A 53 -30.90 19.49 29.72
CA SER A 53 -30.59 20.10 28.42
C SER A 53 -29.91 21.48 28.57
N LEU A 54 -30.32 22.28 29.53
CA LEU A 54 -29.67 23.55 29.87
C LEU A 54 -28.25 23.32 30.47
N ALA A 55 -28.08 22.30 31.31
CA ALA A 55 -26.79 21.92 31.83
C ALA A 55 -25.86 21.40 30.74
N LEU A 56 -26.39 20.62 29.79
CA LEU A 56 -25.64 20.13 28.60
C LEU A 56 -25.28 21.29 27.67
N LEU A 57 -26.21 22.24 27.44
CA LEU A 57 -25.97 23.45 26.64
C LEU A 57 -24.95 24.37 27.34
N GLY A 58 -25.03 24.52 28.65
CA GLY A 58 -24.09 25.27 29.47
C GLY A 58 -22.71 24.62 29.47
N LEU A 59 -22.62 23.30 29.56
CA LEU A 59 -21.36 22.55 29.42
C LEU A 59 -20.78 22.67 28.02
N LEU A 60 -21.60 22.62 26.98
CA LEU A 60 -21.22 22.85 25.59
C LEU A 60 -20.74 24.28 25.34
N ALA A 61 -21.42 25.28 25.90
CA ALA A 61 -21.03 26.69 25.86
C ALA A 61 -19.73 26.96 26.63
N PHE A 62 -19.53 26.30 27.77
CA PHE A 62 -18.29 26.40 28.57
C PHE A 62 -17.09 25.76 27.86
N LEU A 63 -17.33 24.70 27.07
CA LEU A 63 -16.31 24.09 26.20
C LEU A 63 -15.93 25.01 25.02
N LEU A 64 -16.82 25.86 24.55
CA LEU A 64 -16.58 26.77 23.44
C LEU A 64 -15.73 28.02 23.83
N THR A 65 -15.78 28.47 25.09
CA THR A 65 -15.04 29.66 25.56
C THR A 65 -13.56 29.43 25.86
N SER A 66 -13.10 28.17 25.96
CA SER A 66 -11.69 27.82 26.30
C SER A 66 -10.83 27.37 25.12
N CYS A 67 -11.29 27.51 23.88
CA CYS A 67 -10.66 26.87 22.73
C CYS A 67 -9.63 27.75 22.00
N SER A 68 -8.65 28.32 22.70
CA SER A 68 -7.49 28.92 22.04
C SER A 68 -6.61 27.81 21.43
N THR A 69 -6.51 27.78 20.09
CA THR A 69 -5.66 26.82 19.36
C THR A 69 -4.15 27.15 19.42
N THR A 70 -3.81 28.35 19.92
CA THR A 70 -2.41 28.86 19.94
C THR A 70 -1.85 29.03 21.34
N LYS A 71 -2.59 28.63 22.41
CA LYS A 71 -2.23 28.89 23.82
C LYS A 71 -0.89 28.27 24.21
N ASN A 72 -0.65 27.02 23.85
CA ASN A 72 0.55 26.27 24.28
C ASN A 72 1.51 26.01 23.10
N LEU A 73 1.57 26.94 22.13
CA LEU A 73 2.59 26.90 21.10
C LEU A 73 3.93 27.41 21.66
N PRO A 74 5.07 26.84 21.22
CA PRO A 74 6.39 27.37 21.51
C PRO A 74 6.50 28.84 21.11
N GLU A 75 7.43 29.57 21.75
CA GLU A 75 7.71 30.96 21.36
C GLU A 75 8.20 31.03 19.91
N GLY A 76 7.71 32.00 19.16
CA GLY A 76 8.01 32.17 17.74
C GLY A 76 7.39 31.13 16.80
N ALA A 77 6.72 30.09 17.32
CA ALA A 77 6.11 29.05 16.46
C ALA A 77 4.77 29.51 15.87
N VAL A 78 4.59 29.20 14.59
CA VAL A 78 3.38 29.51 13.82
C VAL A 78 2.63 28.21 13.52
N LEU A 79 1.34 28.16 13.90
CA LEU A 79 0.45 27.04 13.68
C LEU A 79 0.04 26.99 12.19
N TYR A 80 0.28 25.83 11.58
CA TYR A 80 -0.19 25.56 10.22
C TYR A 80 -1.69 25.24 10.21
N THR A 81 -2.46 25.96 9.40
CA THR A 81 -3.91 25.81 9.29
C THR A 81 -4.37 25.23 7.94
N GLY A 82 -3.41 24.87 7.10
CA GLY A 82 -3.66 24.24 5.81
C GLY A 82 -3.13 25.04 4.63
N ILE A 83 -3.34 24.51 3.46
CA ILE A 83 -3.02 25.17 2.18
C ILE A 83 -4.16 26.16 1.87
N LYS A 84 -3.79 27.37 1.45
CA LYS A 84 -4.71 28.38 0.93
C LYS A 84 -5.06 28.09 -0.52
N LYS A 85 -4.02 27.88 -1.35
CA LYS A 85 -4.13 27.60 -2.78
C LYS A 85 -2.84 26.94 -3.27
N ILE A 86 -2.95 26.08 -4.27
CA ILE A 86 -1.84 25.69 -5.14
C ILE A 86 -2.14 26.35 -6.49
N GLU A 87 -1.30 27.29 -6.88
CA GLU A 87 -1.42 27.97 -8.15
C GLU A 87 -0.55 27.29 -9.19
N VAL A 88 -1.17 26.76 -10.24
CA VAL A 88 -0.48 26.09 -11.32
C VAL A 88 -0.42 27.04 -12.52
N LYS A 89 0.79 27.24 -13.06
CA LYS A 89 1.05 28.04 -14.26
C LYS A 89 1.60 27.15 -15.36
N ASN A 90 1.25 27.42 -16.60
CA ASN A 90 1.65 26.65 -17.78
C ASN A 90 1.35 25.16 -17.61
N GLU A 91 0.13 24.87 -17.16
CA GLU A 91 -0.34 23.50 -16.92
C GLU A 91 -0.35 22.69 -18.22
N ASP A 92 0.27 21.52 -18.19
CA ASP A 92 0.18 20.54 -19.26
C ASP A 92 -1.03 19.62 -19.01
N LYS A 93 -2.06 19.76 -19.86
CA LYS A 93 -3.33 19.00 -19.80
C LYS A 93 -3.26 17.64 -20.48
N THR A 94 -2.08 17.18 -20.83
CA THR A 94 -1.90 15.80 -21.29
C THR A 94 -1.98 14.82 -20.13
N LYS A 95 -2.30 13.56 -20.40
CA LYS A 95 -2.32 12.53 -19.35
C LYS A 95 -1.02 12.43 -18.53
N PRO A 96 0.19 12.48 -19.15
CA PRO A 96 1.43 12.56 -18.38
C PRO A 96 1.56 13.82 -17.54
N GLY A 97 1.09 14.98 -18.03
CA GLY A 97 1.11 16.24 -17.30
C GLY A 97 0.18 16.23 -16.10
N GLU A 98 -1.04 15.72 -16.26
CA GLU A 98 -2.00 15.53 -15.17
C GLU A 98 -1.44 14.60 -14.08
N ALA A 99 -0.81 13.47 -14.47
CA ALA A 99 -0.18 12.54 -13.53
C ALA A 99 0.98 13.20 -12.75
N ALA A 100 1.82 13.96 -13.43
CA ALA A 100 2.91 14.70 -12.80
C ALA A 100 2.38 15.73 -11.80
N LEU A 101 1.32 16.46 -12.16
CA LEU A 101 0.71 17.45 -11.29
C LEU A 101 0.06 16.83 -10.06
N GLU A 102 -0.63 15.69 -10.20
CA GLU A 102 -1.22 14.96 -9.08
C GLU A 102 -0.16 14.54 -8.04
N GLU A 103 0.98 14.03 -8.48
CA GLU A 103 2.09 13.67 -7.58
C GLU A 103 2.72 14.91 -6.92
N VAL A 104 2.88 16.00 -7.67
CA VAL A 104 3.38 17.28 -7.15
C VAL A 104 2.45 17.83 -6.08
N GLU A 105 1.14 17.87 -6.35
CA GLU A 105 0.14 18.33 -5.37
C GLU A 105 0.11 17.43 -4.14
N ALA A 106 0.22 16.12 -4.29
CA ALA A 106 0.33 15.17 -3.18
C ALA A 106 1.58 15.42 -2.32
N ALA A 107 2.72 15.72 -2.94
CA ALA A 107 3.96 16.03 -2.23
C ALA A 107 3.89 17.37 -1.46
N LEU A 108 3.18 18.36 -2.00
CA LEU A 108 2.94 19.67 -1.35
C LEU A 108 1.91 19.56 -0.22
N ALA A 109 0.99 18.61 -0.31
CA ALA A 109 -0.09 18.43 0.66
C ALA A 109 0.42 18.00 2.03
N TYR A 110 -0.12 18.62 3.09
CA TYR A 110 0.10 18.21 4.48
C TYR A 110 -1.19 18.36 5.29
N PRO A 111 -1.56 17.36 6.10
CA PRO A 111 -2.80 17.41 6.86
C PRO A 111 -2.69 18.40 8.04
N PRO A 112 -3.57 19.41 8.15
CA PRO A 112 -3.63 20.29 9.31
C PRO A 112 -4.26 19.59 10.52
N ASN A 113 -4.23 20.24 11.69
CA ASN A 113 -4.78 19.66 12.93
C ASN A 113 -6.27 19.34 12.91
N ASN A 114 -7.05 19.88 11.97
CA ASN A 114 -8.45 19.56 11.76
C ASN A 114 -8.70 18.59 10.61
N ALA A 115 -7.67 17.91 10.12
CA ALA A 115 -7.80 16.86 9.10
C ALA A 115 -8.58 15.66 9.65
N LEU A 116 -9.54 15.13 8.88
CA LEU A 116 -10.24 13.91 9.24
C LEU A 116 -9.41 12.70 8.79
N LEU A 117 -9.11 11.80 9.74
CA LEU A 117 -8.31 10.58 9.49
C LEU A 117 -6.97 10.81 8.74
N GLY A 118 -6.35 11.99 8.95
CA GLY A 118 -5.09 12.32 8.30
C GLY A 118 -5.20 12.82 6.85
N SER A 119 -6.40 13.02 6.32
CA SER A 119 -6.61 13.54 4.97
C SER A 119 -6.25 15.02 4.87
N SER A 120 -5.50 15.41 3.85
CA SER A 120 -5.23 16.83 3.53
C SER A 120 -6.45 17.56 2.97
N SER A 121 -7.41 16.81 2.39
CA SER A 121 -8.58 17.34 1.68
C SER A 121 -9.84 17.43 2.55
N ILE A 122 -10.07 16.39 3.40
CA ILE A 122 -11.28 16.31 4.24
C ILE A 122 -10.98 16.92 5.61
N ARG A 123 -11.72 17.95 5.98
CA ARG A 123 -11.50 18.71 7.21
C ARG A 123 -12.71 18.71 8.12
N MET A 124 -12.47 18.57 9.41
CA MET A 124 -13.48 18.84 10.43
C MET A 124 -13.62 20.35 10.65
N PRO A 125 -14.81 20.83 11.06
CA PRO A 125 -15.02 22.26 11.31
C PRO A 125 -14.17 22.79 12.46
N PHE A 126 -13.68 21.92 13.35
CA PHE A 126 -12.86 22.27 14.52
C PHE A 126 -11.74 21.26 14.75
N PRO A 127 -10.56 21.70 15.23
CA PRO A 127 -9.40 20.85 15.50
C PRO A 127 -9.50 20.21 16.91
N PHE A 128 -10.39 19.22 17.07
CA PHE A 128 -10.68 18.58 18.35
C PHE A 128 -9.41 18.08 19.07
N GLY A 129 -8.54 17.35 18.38
CA GLY A 129 -7.31 16.82 18.96
C GLY A 129 -6.37 17.91 19.49
N LEU A 130 -6.30 19.07 18.82
CA LEU A 130 -5.51 20.21 19.26
C LEU A 130 -6.14 20.91 20.48
N TRP A 131 -7.47 20.95 20.56
CA TRP A 131 -8.15 21.46 21.76
C TRP A 131 -7.85 20.59 22.97
N VAL A 132 -7.95 19.27 22.82
CA VAL A 132 -7.57 18.31 23.88
C VAL A 132 -6.10 18.50 24.27
N TYR A 133 -5.20 18.65 23.30
CA TYR A 133 -3.78 18.96 23.57
C TYR A 133 -3.65 20.20 24.46
N ASN A 134 -4.23 21.33 24.08
CA ASN A 134 -4.13 22.58 24.82
C ASN A 134 -4.78 22.54 26.21
N ALA A 135 -5.83 21.71 26.40
CA ALA A 135 -6.51 21.57 27.68
C ALA A 135 -5.73 20.66 28.67
N PHE A 136 -5.02 19.66 28.17
CA PHE A 136 -4.47 18.60 29.01
C PHE A 136 -2.94 18.50 29.03
N VAL A 137 -2.21 19.21 28.18
CA VAL A 137 -0.74 19.15 28.08
C VAL A 137 -0.03 19.41 29.45
N ASN A 138 -0.60 20.26 30.30
CA ASN A 138 -0.06 20.60 31.60
C ASN A 138 -0.73 19.85 32.77
N LYS A 139 -1.67 18.89 32.50
CA LYS A 139 -2.38 18.15 33.56
C LYS A 139 -1.58 16.93 34.04
N LYS A 140 -1.32 16.87 35.35
CA LYS A 140 -0.50 15.82 36.00
C LYS A 140 -1.32 14.58 36.42
N GLY A 141 -2.66 14.64 36.49
CA GLY A 141 -3.55 13.56 36.96
C GLY A 141 -3.62 12.37 36.01
N LYS A 142 -3.85 11.14 36.55
CA LYS A 142 -3.92 9.88 35.76
C LYS A 142 -4.97 9.95 34.63
N VAL A 143 -6.17 10.47 34.91
CA VAL A 143 -7.25 10.61 33.94
C VAL A 143 -6.88 11.65 32.86
N GLY A 144 -6.29 12.79 33.24
CA GLY A 144 -5.84 13.80 32.29
C GLY A 144 -4.75 13.29 31.33
N LYS A 145 -3.80 12.51 31.86
CA LYS A 145 -2.77 11.84 31.04
C LYS A 145 -3.36 10.79 30.09
N TRP A 146 -4.37 10.03 30.53
CA TRP A 146 -5.03 9.05 29.68
C TRP A 146 -5.77 9.74 28.52
N ILE A 147 -6.54 10.80 28.77
CA ILE A 147 -7.23 11.60 27.75
C ILE A 147 -6.22 12.18 26.77
N PHE A 148 -5.15 12.78 27.28
CA PHE A 148 -4.06 13.33 26.48
C PHE A 148 -3.46 12.29 25.54
N ASN A 149 -3.08 11.13 26.06
CA ASN A 149 -2.42 10.07 25.27
C ASN A 149 -3.34 9.45 24.20
N LYS A 150 -4.65 9.46 24.40
CA LYS A 150 -5.62 8.82 23.47
C LYS A 150 -6.23 9.79 22.47
N LEU A 151 -6.42 11.05 22.84
CA LEU A 151 -7.24 11.98 22.06
C LEU A 151 -6.49 13.27 21.65
N ALA A 152 -5.34 13.59 22.27
CA ALA A 152 -4.62 14.80 21.93
C ALA A 152 -3.84 14.66 20.61
N SER A 153 -3.90 15.69 19.79
CA SER A 153 -3.06 15.84 18.60
C SER A 153 -2.08 17.02 18.82
N LYS A 154 -0.80 16.75 18.62
CA LYS A 154 0.22 17.80 18.69
C LYS A 154 -0.03 18.91 17.67
N PRO A 155 0.31 20.18 17.99
CA PRO A 155 0.16 21.26 17.02
C PRO A 155 1.08 21.03 15.81
N VAL A 156 0.51 21.13 14.62
CA VAL A 156 1.26 21.10 13.37
C VAL A 156 1.77 22.51 13.11
N LEU A 157 3.08 22.68 13.14
CA LEU A 157 3.73 23.97 12.93
C LEU A 157 4.19 24.12 11.47
N ILE A 158 4.36 25.34 10.99
CA ILE A 158 4.97 25.60 9.68
C ILE A 158 6.36 24.94 9.56
N THR A 159 7.15 24.96 10.64
CA THR A 159 8.44 24.26 10.70
C THR A 159 8.31 22.74 10.61
N THR A 160 7.22 22.16 11.11
CA THR A 160 6.94 20.71 10.99
C THR A 160 6.55 20.35 9.56
N VAL A 161 5.78 21.21 8.89
CA VAL A 161 5.40 21.02 7.46
C VAL A 161 6.63 21.09 6.57
N ASN A 162 7.60 21.95 6.93
CA ASN A 162 8.84 22.18 6.21
C ASN A 162 8.63 22.48 4.71
N PRO A 163 8.00 23.62 4.38
CA PRO A 163 7.62 23.93 3.00
C PRO A 163 8.83 24.02 2.05
N ASP A 164 10.01 24.43 2.53
CA ASP A 164 11.26 24.44 1.75
C ASP A 164 11.63 23.07 1.19
N VAL A 165 11.50 22.02 2.00
CA VAL A 165 11.77 20.65 1.55
C VAL A 165 10.69 20.20 0.58
N ARG A 166 9.42 20.56 0.83
CA ARG A 166 8.30 20.18 -0.03
C ARG A 166 8.40 20.78 -1.44
N VAL A 167 8.74 22.05 -1.56
CA VAL A 167 8.95 22.65 -2.89
C VAL A 167 10.15 22.04 -3.62
N LYS A 168 11.21 21.65 -2.91
CA LYS A 168 12.33 20.92 -3.53
C LYS A 168 11.91 19.53 -4.01
N VAL A 169 11.12 18.79 -3.22
CA VAL A 169 10.57 17.50 -3.63
C VAL A 169 9.65 17.66 -4.83
N ALA A 170 8.75 18.63 -4.80
CA ALA A 170 7.85 18.94 -5.91
C ALA A 170 8.61 19.29 -7.21
N ARG A 171 9.70 20.06 -7.10
CA ARG A 171 10.57 20.37 -8.25
C ARG A 171 11.28 19.13 -8.79
N ASN A 172 11.77 18.26 -7.90
CA ASN A 172 12.38 16.99 -8.31
C ASN A 172 11.37 16.10 -9.04
N LEU A 173 10.12 16.03 -8.56
CA LEU A 173 9.05 15.30 -9.25
C LEU A 173 8.78 15.88 -10.65
N LEU A 174 8.73 17.22 -10.81
CA LEU A 174 8.63 17.82 -12.14
C LEU A 174 9.77 17.38 -13.05
N ASN A 175 11.01 17.36 -12.55
CA ASN A 175 12.16 16.89 -13.32
C ASN A 175 12.04 15.40 -13.68
N GLU A 176 11.50 14.56 -12.80
CA GLU A 176 11.28 13.13 -13.06
C GLU A 176 10.29 12.88 -14.20
N TYR A 177 9.35 13.81 -14.41
CA TYR A 177 8.40 13.80 -15.52
C TYR A 177 8.85 14.61 -16.73
N GLY A 178 10.11 15.08 -16.77
CA GLY A 178 10.69 15.80 -17.90
C GLY A 178 10.50 17.30 -17.90
N TYR A 179 9.86 17.89 -16.89
CA TYR A 179 9.69 19.34 -16.77
C TYR A 179 10.93 19.97 -16.12
N PHE A 180 12.08 19.89 -16.81
CA PHE A 180 13.37 20.36 -16.28
C PHE A 180 13.42 21.86 -16.01
N ASN A 181 12.62 22.65 -16.72
CA ASN A 181 12.46 24.08 -16.52
C ASN A 181 11.31 24.40 -15.55
N GLY A 182 10.77 23.38 -14.87
CA GLY A 182 9.72 23.55 -13.88
C GLY A 182 10.22 24.28 -12.63
N GLU A 183 9.39 25.16 -12.09
CA GLU A 183 9.69 25.93 -10.89
C GLU A 183 8.62 25.76 -9.84
N THR A 184 9.04 25.71 -8.59
CA THR A 184 8.13 25.60 -7.44
C THR A 184 8.55 26.58 -6.36
N SER A 185 7.57 27.26 -5.78
CA SER A 185 7.78 28.21 -4.69
C SER A 185 6.63 28.16 -3.69
N PHE A 186 6.83 28.76 -2.53
CA PHE A 186 5.79 28.90 -1.53
C PHE A 186 5.82 30.28 -0.86
N GLU A 187 4.66 30.64 -0.30
CA GLU A 187 4.51 31.84 0.53
C GLU A 187 3.76 31.46 1.81
N VAL A 188 4.20 32.01 2.94
CA VAL A 188 3.53 31.85 4.24
C VAL A 188 2.59 33.03 4.43
N ILE A 189 1.29 32.75 4.47
CA ILE A 189 0.25 33.78 4.59
C ILE A 189 -0.29 33.77 6.03
N PRO A 190 0.05 34.77 6.85
CA PRO A 190 -0.46 34.90 8.21
C PRO A 190 -1.98 35.13 8.22
N ASP A 191 -2.63 34.57 9.24
CA ASP A 191 -4.05 34.86 9.49
C ASP A 191 -4.20 36.31 10.00
N PRO A 192 -5.05 37.14 9.35
CA PRO A 192 -5.24 38.54 9.74
C PRO A 192 -5.71 38.73 11.20
N LYS A 193 -6.41 37.73 11.75
CA LYS A 193 -6.95 37.77 13.12
C LYS A 193 -5.96 37.25 14.17
N ASN A 194 -5.00 36.39 13.75
CA ASN A 194 -4.05 35.81 14.68
C ASN A 194 -2.70 35.49 13.99
N PRO A 195 -1.68 36.33 14.15
CA PRO A 195 -0.38 36.15 13.46
C PRO A 195 0.35 34.87 13.85
N ARG A 196 -0.05 34.17 14.92
CA ARG A 196 0.48 32.85 15.32
C ARG A 196 -0.15 31.70 14.51
N LYS A 197 -0.99 31.98 13.52
CA LYS A 197 -1.57 31.04 12.55
C LYS A 197 -1.19 31.47 11.16
N ALA A 198 -0.91 30.50 10.29
CA ALA A 198 -0.69 30.78 8.88
C ALA A 198 -1.19 29.64 8.00
N LYS A 199 -1.44 29.98 6.75
CA LYS A 199 -1.66 29.06 5.62
C LYS A 199 -0.44 29.12 4.72
N LEU A 200 -0.25 28.06 3.93
CA LEU A 200 0.73 28.03 2.86
C LEU A 200 0.03 28.26 1.51
N GLU A 201 0.61 29.06 0.67
CA GLU A 201 0.27 29.17 -0.75
C GLU A 201 1.46 28.68 -1.55
N TYR A 202 1.20 27.76 -2.49
CA TYR A 202 2.24 27.21 -3.36
C TYR A 202 2.02 27.69 -4.78
N SER A 203 3.12 27.97 -5.50
CA SER A 203 3.11 28.24 -6.93
C SER A 203 3.94 27.18 -7.63
N VAL A 204 3.36 26.54 -8.64
CA VAL A 204 3.96 25.51 -9.48
C VAL A 204 3.90 25.98 -10.91
N THR A 205 5.05 26.12 -11.57
CA THR A 205 5.15 26.44 -13.00
C THR A 205 5.70 25.23 -13.71
N MET A 206 4.93 24.62 -14.63
CA MET A 206 5.36 23.37 -15.28
C MET A 206 6.28 23.63 -16.47
N ASN A 207 5.94 24.58 -17.36
CA ASN A 207 6.57 24.81 -18.65
C ASN A 207 6.51 23.56 -19.56
N ASP A 208 7.17 23.60 -20.73
CA ASP A 208 7.14 22.49 -21.68
C ASP A 208 8.01 21.32 -21.21
N PRO A 209 7.53 20.07 -21.31
CA PRO A 209 8.33 18.89 -20.99
C PRO A 209 9.36 18.60 -22.08
N TYR A 210 10.49 18.05 -21.68
CA TYR A 210 11.49 17.54 -22.61
C TYR A 210 11.03 16.22 -23.20
N THR A 211 11.23 16.01 -24.50
CA THR A 211 10.85 14.79 -25.23
C THR A 211 12.07 13.96 -25.63
N LEU A 212 11.89 12.64 -25.73
CA LEU A 212 12.93 11.73 -26.19
C LEU A 212 13.17 11.90 -27.70
N ASP A 213 14.39 12.34 -28.10
CA ASP A 213 14.77 12.51 -29.51
C ASP A 213 15.37 11.23 -30.11
N SER A 214 16.28 10.59 -29.39
CA SER A 214 16.89 9.34 -29.79
C SER A 214 17.09 8.41 -28.60
N ILE A 215 16.98 7.09 -28.84
CA ILE A 215 17.19 6.07 -27.83
C ILE A 215 18.14 5.02 -28.42
N GLN A 216 19.34 4.92 -27.85
CA GLN A 216 20.37 4.01 -28.28
C GLN A 216 20.64 2.97 -27.19
N TYR A 217 20.55 1.69 -27.53
CA TYR A 217 20.93 0.58 -26.65
C TYR A 217 22.40 0.23 -26.90
N VAL A 218 23.18 0.26 -25.82
CA VAL A 218 24.61 -0.10 -25.85
C VAL A 218 24.77 -1.57 -25.53
N HIS A 219 25.59 -2.27 -26.29
CA HIS A 219 25.83 -3.70 -26.15
C HIS A 219 26.39 -4.07 -24.76
N ILE A 220 25.81 -5.13 -24.17
CA ILE A 220 26.25 -5.73 -22.90
C ILE A 220 27.19 -6.90 -23.19
N ARG A 221 26.70 -7.91 -23.92
CA ARG A 221 27.39 -9.08 -24.43
C ARG A 221 26.56 -9.77 -25.49
N HIS A 222 27.19 -10.36 -26.46
CA HIS A 222 26.61 -10.89 -27.70
C HIS A 222 25.26 -11.63 -27.53
N ARG A 223 25.16 -12.57 -26.57
CA ARG A 223 23.90 -13.31 -26.38
C ARG A 223 22.81 -12.48 -25.69
N ALA A 224 23.18 -11.64 -24.72
CA ALA A 224 22.21 -10.76 -24.06
C ALA A 224 21.68 -9.71 -25.02
N ASP A 225 22.56 -9.17 -25.88
CA ASP A 225 22.22 -8.18 -26.92
C ASP A 225 21.22 -8.75 -27.92
N SER A 226 21.46 -9.97 -28.40
CA SER A 226 20.53 -10.66 -29.31
C SER A 226 19.13 -10.84 -28.72
N LEU A 227 19.01 -11.05 -27.40
CA LEU A 227 17.72 -11.14 -26.71
C LEU A 227 17.04 -9.76 -26.64
N ILE A 228 17.80 -8.71 -26.33
CA ILE A 228 17.29 -7.34 -26.25
C ILE A 228 16.84 -6.88 -27.64
N ASP A 229 17.66 -7.10 -28.66
CA ASP A 229 17.37 -6.71 -30.05
C ASP A 229 16.13 -7.45 -30.60
N ALA A 230 16.00 -8.75 -30.29
CA ALA A 230 14.84 -9.55 -30.70
C ALA A 230 13.53 -9.05 -30.07
N THR A 231 13.59 -8.32 -28.97
CA THR A 231 12.44 -7.77 -28.24
C THR A 231 12.41 -6.23 -28.26
N ILE A 232 13.13 -5.60 -29.19
CA ILE A 232 13.21 -4.14 -29.28
C ILE A 232 11.84 -3.52 -29.59
N GLY A 233 10.94 -4.26 -30.24
CA GLY A 233 9.57 -3.84 -30.49
C GLY A 233 8.72 -3.67 -29.23
N ASP A 234 9.08 -4.39 -28.15
CA ASP A 234 8.38 -4.36 -26.87
C ASP A 234 8.95 -3.31 -25.90
N ARG A 235 9.85 -2.45 -26.38
CA ARG A 235 10.45 -1.39 -25.57
C ARG A 235 9.38 -0.43 -25.06
N ILE A 236 9.58 0.07 -23.85
CA ILE A 236 8.67 1.03 -23.21
C ILE A 236 8.98 2.46 -23.67
N LEU A 237 10.25 2.72 -23.98
CA LEU A 237 10.70 4.05 -24.36
C LEU A 237 10.53 4.28 -25.87
N HIS A 238 9.81 5.34 -26.24
CA HIS A 238 9.60 5.68 -27.66
C HIS A 238 10.05 7.11 -27.98
N LYS A 239 10.56 7.30 -29.19
CA LYS A 239 10.93 8.62 -29.67
C LYS A 239 9.70 9.53 -29.76
N GLY A 240 9.83 10.78 -29.28
CA GLY A 240 8.78 11.79 -29.26
C GLY A 240 7.92 11.78 -27.99
N GLU A 241 8.04 10.77 -27.14
CA GLU A 241 7.38 10.77 -25.83
C GLU A 241 8.12 11.66 -24.82
N ASN A 242 7.41 12.12 -23.81
CA ASN A 242 8.00 12.91 -22.74
C ASN A 242 9.04 12.09 -21.98
N PHE A 243 10.13 12.72 -21.60
CA PHE A 243 11.06 12.10 -20.66
C PHE A 243 10.36 11.78 -19.35
N ASN A 244 10.48 10.54 -18.87
CA ASN A 244 9.83 10.09 -17.65
C ASN A 244 10.67 9.03 -16.95
N VAL A 245 11.08 9.32 -15.71
CA VAL A 245 11.90 8.39 -14.91
C VAL A 245 11.17 7.09 -14.61
N VAL A 246 9.85 7.12 -14.44
CA VAL A 246 9.04 5.90 -14.23
C VAL A 246 9.13 4.97 -15.44
N GLN A 247 9.06 5.51 -16.65
CA GLN A 247 9.25 4.72 -17.88
C GLN A 247 10.68 4.19 -18.01
N LEU A 248 11.68 4.97 -17.61
CA LEU A 248 13.07 4.50 -17.57
C LEU A 248 13.22 3.31 -16.60
N GLN A 249 12.62 3.40 -15.41
CA GLN A 249 12.63 2.29 -14.46
C GLN A 249 11.88 1.07 -15.00
N ALA A 250 10.74 1.25 -15.62
CA ALA A 250 9.97 0.16 -16.24
C ALA A 250 10.77 -0.54 -17.37
N GLU A 251 11.53 0.21 -18.16
CA GLU A 251 12.40 -0.38 -19.19
C GLU A 251 13.57 -1.18 -18.59
N ARG A 252 14.17 -0.73 -17.49
CA ARG A 252 15.14 -1.54 -16.72
C ARG A 252 14.55 -2.86 -16.25
N GLU A 253 13.33 -2.80 -15.70
CA GLU A 253 12.61 -4.00 -15.23
C GLU A 253 12.28 -4.94 -16.40
N ARG A 254 11.86 -4.40 -17.57
CA ARG A 254 11.61 -5.17 -18.77
C ARG A 254 12.87 -5.95 -19.22
N ILE A 255 14.00 -5.25 -19.37
CA ILE A 255 15.27 -5.85 -19.78
C ILE A 255 15.74 -6.86 -18.74
N SER A 256 15.69 -6.52 -17.46
CA SER A 256 16.07 -7.43 -16.39
C SER A 256 15.21 -8.70 -16.38
N SER A 257 13.90 -8.56 -16.49
CA SER A 257 12.96 -9.69 -16.57
C SER A 257 13.19 -10.54 -17.82
N LEU A 258 13.46 -9.91 -18.97
CA LEU A 258 13.83 -10.62 -20.20
C LEU A 258 15.06 -11.51 -19.98
N LEU A 259 16.13 -10.93 -19.46
CA LEU A 259 17.39 -11.64 -19.23
C LEU A 259 17.22 -12.73 -18.16
N ARG A 260 16.56 -12.45 -17.06
CA ARG A 260 16.28 -13.43 -15.99
C ARG A 260 15.38 -14.57 -16.46
N ASN A 261 14.48 -14.35 -17.39
CA ASN A 261 13.68 -15.42 -18.02
C ASN A 261 14.50 -16.28 -19.01
N ASN A 262 15.71 -15.85 -19.37
CA ASN A 262 16.62 -16.53 -20.27
C ASN A 262 17.94 -16.99 -19.58
N GLY A 263 17.90 -17.22 -18.28
CA GLY A 263 18.99 -17.83 -17.53
C GLY A 263 19.85 -16.86 -16.72
N TYR A 264 19.76 -15.56 -16.88
CA TYR A 264 20.63 -14.59 -16.21
C TYR A 264 20.19 -14.35 -14.76
N TYR A 265 20.32 -15.34 -13.90
CA TYR A 265 19.83 -15.33 -12.51
C TYR A 265 20.30 -14.13 -11.70
N TYR A 266 21.59 -13.75 -11.80
CA TYR A 266 22.14 -12.63 -11.04
C TYR A 266 21.95 -11.27 -11.68
N PHE A 267 21.29 -11.18 -12.84
CA PHE A 267 21.03 -9.89 -13.47
C PHE A 267 19.97 -9.10 -12.69
N ARG A 268 20.19 -7.79 -12.52
CA ARG A 268 19.32 -6.87 -11.78
C ARG A 268 19.03 -5.62 -12.59
N PRO A 269 17.86 -4.97 -12.37
CA PRO A 269 17.50 -3.74 -13.08
C PRO A 269 18.52 -2.61 -12.90
N ASP A 270 19.12 -2.50 -11.71
CA ASP A 270 20.11 -1.48 -11.37
C ASP A 270 21.47 -1.68 -12.05
N PHE A 271 21.67 -2.77 -12.81
CA PHE A 271 22.82 -2.97 -13.69
C PHE A 271 22.71 -2.21 -15.01
N ILE A 272 21.55 -1.64 -15.31
CA ILE A 272 21.33 -0.78 -16.44
C ILE A 272 21.40 0.68 -15.98
N THR A 273 22.16 1.50 -16.70
CA THR A 273 22.24 2.93 -16.47
C THR A 273 21.74 3.70 -17.69
N TYR A 274 21.36 4.94 -17.48
CA TYR A 274 20.96 5.87 -18.52
C TYR A 274 21.93 7.04 -18.57
N GLN A 275 22.36 7.38 -19.78
CA GLN A 275 23.09 8.60 -20.06
C GLN A 275 22.18 9.47 -20.92
N ALA A 276 21.79 10.62 -20.37
CA ALA A 276 20.90 11.57 -21.03
C ALA A 276 21.71 12.81 -21.46
N ASP A 277 21.62 13.17 -22.73
CA ASP A 277 22.18 14.39 -23.27
C ASP A 277 21.02 15.33 -23.63
N THR A 278 21.01 16.50 -23.00
CA THR A 278 20.01 17.56 -23.18
C THR A 278 20.57 18.76 -23.91
N LEU A 279 21.87 18.73 -24.28
CA LEU A 279 22.56 19.88 -24.89
C LEU A 279 22.50 19.88 -26.43
N LEU A 280 22.31 18.73 -27.06
CA LEU A 280 22.30 18.59 -28.49
C LEU A 280 21.14 19.35 -29.17
N ASN A 281 19.93 19.18 -28.60
CA ASN A 281 18.72 19.81 -29.11
C ASN A 281 17.91 20.42 -27.96
N PRO A 282 17.61 21.73 -27.97
CA PRO A 282 16.78 22.33 -26.92
C PRO A 282 15.41 21.64 -26.77
N GLY A 283 14.99 21.37 -25.55
CA GLY A 283 13.72 20.70 -25.25
C GLY A 283 13.68 19.23 -25.60
N LYS A 284 14.81 18.59 -25.93
CA LYS A 284 14.91 17.19 -26.31
C LYS A 284 16.02 16.46 -25.52
N VAL A 285 15.84 15.15 -25.36
CA VAL A 285 16.78 14.27 -24.68
C VAL A 285 17.24 13.18 -25.63
N ALA A 286 18.56 13.11 -25.89
CA ALA A 286 19.17 11.94 -26.49
C ALA A 286 19.55 10.95 -25.39
N LEU A 287 19.00 9.75 -25.43
CA LEU A 287 19.12 8.75 -24.34
C LEU A 287 19.98 7.56 -24.79
N ARG A 288 20.98 7.19 -23.99
CA ARG A 288 21.74 5.95 -24.14
C ARG A 288 21.41 5.01 -22.97
N VAL A 289 20.92 3.82 -23.31
CA VAL A 289 20.67 2.72 -22.39
C VAL A 289 21.93 1.85 -22.37
N ALA A 290 22.64 1.82 -21.27
CA ALA A 290 23.95 1.16 -21.19
C ALA A 290 24.06 0.31 -19.93
N PRO A 291 24.88 -0.76 -19.96
CA PRO A 291 25.27 -1.48 -18.73
C PRO A 291 26.17 -0.57 -17.88
N LYS A 292 26.12 -0.75 -16.55
CA LYS A 292 27.11 -0.15 -15.65
C LYS A 292 28.52 -0.71 -15.97
N GLU A 293 29.55 0.10 -15.78
CA GLU A 293 30.94 -0.26 -16.13
C GLU A 293 31.47 -1.48 -15.38
N SER A 294 31.08 -1.70 -14.12
CA SER A 294 31.56 -2.81 -13.29
C SER A 294 30.44 -3.79 -12.97
N LEU A 295 30.08 -4.64 -13.96
CA LEU A 295 29.14 -5.73 -13.74
C LEU A 295 29.85 -6.99 -13.26
N PRO A 296 29.31 -7.72 -12.26
CA PRO A 296 29.86 -8.98 -11.85
C PRO A 296 29.77 -9.99 -12.99
N PRO A 297 30.85 -10.76 -13.27
CA PRO A 297 30.85 -11.74 -14.36
C PRO A 297 29.72 -12.78 -14.27
N SER A 298 29.26 -13.09 -13.05
CA SER A 298 28.10 -13.96 -12.81
C SER A 298 26.79 -13.44 -13.37
N ALA A 299 26.62 -12.11 -13.45
CA ALA A 299 25.42 -11.48 -14.00
C ALA A 299 25.39 -11.50 -15.54
N LEU A 300 26.56 -11.68 -16.17
CA LEU A 300 26.73 -11.62 -17.63
C LEU A 300 26.65 -13.00 -18.31
N ARG A 301 26.28 -14.04 -17.60
CA ARG A 301 26.19 -15.41 -18.14
C ARG A 301 24.92 -16.09 -17.72
N PRO A 302 24.36 -16.97 -18.56
CA PRO A 302 23.17 -17.73 -18.22
C PRO A 302 23.53 -18.91 -17.30
N TRP A 303 22.62 -19.22 -16.37
CA TRP A 303 22.74 -20.28 -15.38
C TRP A 303 21.71 -21.37 -15.67
N LYS A 304 22.10 -22.63 -15.50
CA LYS A 304 21.22 -23.81 -15.57
C LYS A 304 20.86 -24.27 -14.18
N LEU A 305 19.72 -24.92 -14.05
CA LEU A 305 19.32 -25.58 -12.81
C LEU A 305 20.04 -26.91 -12.68
N GLY A 306 20.58 -27.16 -11.51
CA GLY A 306 21.22 -28.41 -11.13
C GLY A 306 20.27 -29.34 -10.38
N ASN A 307 20.69 -29.81 -9.21
CA ASN A 307 19.85 -30.63 -8.35
C ASN A 307 18.72 -29.80 -7.74
N ILE A 308 17.55 -30.43 -7.65
CA ILE A 308 16.40 -29.82 -6.98
C ILE A 308 16.07 -30.64 -5.75
N SER A 309 16.07 -29.99 -4.59
CA SER A 309 15.71 -30.59 -3.30
C SER A 309 14.58 -29.81 -2.64
N VAL A 310 13.63 -30.53 -2.04
CA VAL A 310 12.53 -29.96 -1.27
C VAL A 310 12.67 -30.41 0.17
N TRP A 311 12.65 -29.45 1.08
CA TRP A 311 12.77 -29.65 2.52
C TRP A 311 11.44 -29.34 3.16
N LEU A 312 10.79 -30.39 3.67
CA LEU A 312 9.47 -30.33 4.31
C LEU A 312 9.66 -30.24 5.82
N ASN A 313 9.89 -29.04 6.35
CA ASN A 313 10.07 -28.82 7.78
C ASN A 313 8.71 -28.92 8.50
N GLY A 314 8.77 -29.43 9.75
CA GLY A 314 7.58 -29.56 10.60
C GLY A 314 6.93 -28.24 11.00
N TYR A 315 5.87 -28.31 11.80
CA TYR A 315 5.09 -27.10 12.22
C TYR A 315 5.89 -26.12 13.08
N GLN A 316 6.87 -26.61 13.85
CA GLN A 316 7.77 -25.82 14.67
C GLN A 316 9.14 -25.63 14.00
N ASN A 317 9.21 -25.83 12.67
CA ASN A 317 10.42 -25.76 11.87
C ASN A 317 11.46 -26.84 12.20
N GLU A 318 10.98 -28.04 12.62
CA GLU A 318 11.82 -29.20 12.82
C GLU A 318 12.49 -29.59 11.49
N THR A 319 13.82 -29.87 11.56
CA THR A 319 14.61 -30.21 10.38
C THR A 319 14.35 -31.65 9.94
N PRO A 320 14.15 -31.90 8.62
CA PRO A 320 13.99 -33.25 8.08
C PRO A 320 15.18 -34.15 8.36
N THR A 321 14.91 -35.41 8.77
CA THR A 321 15.90 -36.48 9.01
C THR A 321 15.91 -37.52 7.90
N ASP A 322 14.76 -37.72 7.24
CA ASP A 322 14.58 -38.71 6.20
C ASP A 322 14.58 -38.07 4.79
N SER A 323 14.79 -38.89 3.77
CA SER A 323 14.70 -38.41 2.39
C SER A 323 14.18 -39.49 1.46
N ILE A 324 13.47 -39.07 0.42
CA ILE A 324 12.99 -39.92 -0.67
C ILE A 324 13.31 -39.27 -2.01
N ARG A 325 13.71 -40.08 -2.98
CA ARG A 325 13.87 -39.64 -4.37
C ARG A 325 12.58 -39.95 -5.16
N TYR A 326 12.02 -38.94 -5.75
CA TYR A 326 10.87 -39.04 -6.64
C TYR A 326 11.19 -38.41 -8.00
N LYS A 327 11.38 -39.24 -9.04
CA LYS A 327 11.90 -38.83 -10.36
C LYS A 327 13.26 -38.13 -10.21
N ASP A 328 13.33 -36.86 -10.62
CA ASP A 328 14.51 -35.99 -10.58
C ASP A 328 14.55 -35.06 -9.35
N LEU A 329 13.65 -35.28 -8.39
CA LEU A 329 13.48 -34.48 -7.18
C LEU A 329 13.89 -35.29 -5.94
N THR A 330 14.64 -34.67 -5.04
CA THR A 330 14.91 -35.19 -3.70
C THR A 330 14.04 -34.48 -2.68
N ILE A 331 13.23 -35.22 -1.93
CA ILE A 331 12.34 -34.67 -0.91
C ILE A 331 12.85 -35.11 0.46
N HIS A 332 13.17 -34.13 1.31
CA HIS A 332 13.56 -34.34 2.71
C HIS A 332 12.36 -34.12 3.60
N TYR A 333 12.11 -35.02 4.54
CA TYR A 333 10.95 -34.98 5.44
C TYR A 333 11.30 -35.58 6.81
N GLU A 334 10.43 -35.45 7.78
CA GLU A 334 10.56 -36.03 9.11
C GLU A 334 9.42 -37.03 9.37
N GLY A 335 9.81 -38.27 9.78
CA GLY A 335 8.88 -39.33 10.14
C GLY A 335 7.95 -39.73 8.99
N LYS A 336 6.66 -39.34 9.05
CA LYS A 336 5.68 -39.68 8.02
C LYS A 336 5.54 -38.59 6.98
N LEU A 337 5.70 -38.94 5.73
CA LEU A 337 5.47 -38.03 4.60
C LEU A 337 3.97 -37.61 4.56
N ARG A 338 3.69 -36.33 4.82
CA ARG A 338 2.33 -35.79 4.96
C ARG A 338 1.71 -35.39 3.64
N VAL A 339 2.52 -35.17 2.61
CA VAL A 339 2.07 -34.79 1.26
C VAL A 339 2.64 -35.75 0.23
N ARG A 340 1.83 -36.13 -0.74
CA ARG A 340 2.29 -37.04 -1.80
C ARG A 340 3.38 -36.40 -2.66
N PRO A 341 4.49 -37.08 -2.99
CA PRO A 341 5.57 -36.54 -3.82
C PRO A 341 5.10 -35.99 -5.17
N SER A 342 4.11 -36.64 -5.78
CA SER A 342 3.51 -36.21 -7.06
C SER A 342 2.83 -34.86 -6.98
N VAL A 343 2.25 -34.51 -5.82
CA VAL A 343 1.60 -33.19 -5.61
C VAL A 343 2.62 -32.07 -5.65
N ILE A 344 3.76 -32.26 -5.00
CA ILE A 344 4.88 -31.31 -5.04
C ILE A 344 5.45 -31.22 -6.45
N TYR A 345 5.80 -32.38 -7.04
CA TYR A 345 6.42 -32.46 -8.36
C TYR A 345 5.58 -31.74 -9.44
N ASN A 346 4.27 -31.92 -9.43
CA ASN A 346 3.36 -31.30 -10.40
C ASN A 346 3.19 -29.77 -10.19
N ARG A 347 3.75 -29.21 -9.12
CA ARG A 347 3.76 -27.75 -8.84
C ARG A 347 5.10 -27.07 -9.16
N LEU A 348 6.09 -27.86 -9.64
CA LEU A 348 7.36 -27.33 -10.09
C LEU A 348 7.31 -27.05 -11.60
N TYR A 349 7.59 -25.82 -11.99
CA TYR A 349 7.54 -25.35 -13.39
C TYR A 349 8.93 -25.30 -14.04
N PHE A 350 9.87 -26.08 -13.54
CA PHE A 350 11.24 -26.20 -14.03
C PHE A 350 11.78 -27.60 -13.76
N LYS A 351 12.83 -27.97 -14.48
CA LYS A 351 13.52 -29.27 -14.36
C LYS A 351 15.03 -29.09 -14.28
N PRO A 352 15.77 -30.04 -13.70
CA PRO A 352 17.22 -30.07 -13.77
C PRO A 352 17.72 -30.02 -15.24
N GLY A 353 18.79 -29.23 -15.46
CA GLY A 353 19.35 -29.01 -16.79
C GLY A 353 18.73 -27.84 -17.59
N GLU A 354 17.56 -27.38 -17.26
CA GLU A 354 16.94 -26.21 -17.90
C GLU A 354 17.63 -24.91 -17.47
N LEU A 355 17.54 -23.90 -18.31
CA LEU A 355 17.98 -22.53 -17.91
C LEU A 355 17.10 -22.00 -16.79
N TYR A 356 17.71 -21.27 -15.88
CA TYR A 356 16.95 -20.52 -14.89
C TYR A 356 15.91 -19.63 -15.58
N ASN A 357 14.71 -19.59 -15.03
CA ASN A 357 13.62 -18.77 -15.54
C ASN A 357 12.83 -18.16 -14.39
N GLN A 358 12.77 -16.82 -14.34
CA GLN A 358 12.10 -16.09 -13.27
C GLN A 358 10.60 -16.39 -13.21
N ARG A 359 9.92 -16.44 -14.38
CA ARG A 359 8.48 -16.74 -14.42
C ARG A 359 8.18 -18.15 -13.92
N ALA A 360 9.05 -19.12 -14.21
CA ALA A 360 8.91 -20.47 -13.69
C ALA A 360 9.10 -20.53 -12.17
N GLN A 361 10.04 -19.75 -11.62
CA GLN A 361 10.21 -19.56 -10.19
C GLN A 361 8.94 -18.99 -9.53
N GLU A 362 8.42 -17.89 -10.05
CA GLU A 362 7.23 -17.20 -9.52
C GLU A 362 5.98 -18.10 -9.59
N ARG A 363 5.80 -18.83 -10.69
CA ARG A 363 4.74 -19.81 -10.85
C ARG A 363 4.85 -20.95 -9.85
N THR A 364 6.05 -21.48 -9.64
CA THR A 364 6.31 -22.54 -8.64
C THR A 364 6.01 -22.04 -7.23
N GLN A 365 6.53 -20.86 -6.86
CA GLN A 365 6.26 -20.21 -5.58
C GLN A 365 4.74 -20.06 -5.34
N THR A 366 4.04 -19.50 -6.31
CA THR A 366 2.59 -19.30 -6.25
C THR A 366 1.85 -20.64 -6.17
N ALA A 367 2.25 -21.63 -6.94
CA ALA A 367 1.61 -22.95 -6.96
C ALA A 367 1.79 -23.72 -5.64
N LEU A 368 2.97 -23.62 -5.00
CA LEU A 368 3.22 -24.20 -3.70
C LEU A 368 2.43 -23.48 -2.60
N SER A 369 2.39 -22.15 -2.63
CA SER A 369 1.61 -21.35 -1.67
C SER A 369 0.10 -21.63 -1.77
N ARG A 370 -0.43 -21.82 -2.99
CA ARG A 370 -1.84 -22.15 -3.22
C ARG A 370 -2.27 -23.53 -2.73
N LEU A 371 -1.32 -24.43 -2.42
CA LEU A 371 -1.69 -25.69 -1.80
C LEU A 371 -2.29 -25.51 -0.39
N GLY A 372 -2.02 -24.38 0.27
CA GLY A 372 -2.57 -24.05 1.58
C GLY A 372 -2.10 -24.98 2.72
N ILE A 373 -1.10 -25.82 2.45
CA ILE A 373 -0.52 -26.76 3.42
C ILE A 373 0.79 -26.26 4.01
N PHE A 374 1.39 -25.26 3.37
CA PHE A 374 2.62 -24.63 3.81
C PHE A 374 2.34 -23.21 4.30
N ARG A 375 2.91 -22.85 5.44
CA ARG A 375 2.93 -21.48 5.95
C ARG A 375 3.76 -20.57 5.05
N TYR A 376 4.88 -21.11 4.55
CA TYR A 376 5.70 -20.49 3.51
C TYR A 376 6.44 -21.56 2.70
N ALA A 377 6.83 -21.20 1.50
CA ALA A 377 7.71 -21.95 0.65
C ALA A 377 8.75 -20.97 0.07
N GLU A 378 10.03 -21.21 0.32
CA GLU A 378 11.13 -20.36 -0.10
C GLU A 378 12.05 -21.12 -1.06
N LEU A 379 12.35 -20.51 -2.20
CA LEU A 379 13.25 -21.05 -3.21
C LEU A 379 14.63 -20.43 -3.07
N GLN A 380 15.60 -21.22 -2.65
CA GLN A 380 17.00 -20.80 -2.45
C GLN A 380 17.87 -21.44 -3.53
N TYR A 381 18.62 -20.60 -4.25
CA TYR A 381 19.54 -21.01 -5.29
C TYR A 381 20.98 -20.85 -4.81
N ALA A 382 21.77 -21.90 -4.98
CA ALA A 382 23.20 -21.88 -4.64
C ALA A 382 24.03 -22.34 -5.84
N PRO A 383 25.14 -21.66 -6.18
CA PRO A 383 26.09 -22.17 -7.17
C PRO A 383 26.62 -23.51 -6.74
N ARG A 384 26.56 -24.52 -7.63
CA ARG A 384 27.06 -25.88 -7.33
C ARG A 384 28.56 -25.92 -7.07
N ASP A 385 29.31 -25.21 -7.90
CA ASP A 385 30.78 -25.13 -7.77
C ASP A 385 31.27 -23.78 -8.32
N THR A 386 31.81 -22.96 -7.42
CA THR A 386 32.38 -21.66 -7.78
C THR A 386 33.80 -21.80 -8.35
N MET A 387 34.52 -22.89 -8.03
CA MET A 387 35.87 -23.10 -8.47
C MET A 387 35.99 -23.61 -9.92
N ARG A 388 35.07 -24.49 -10.32
CA ARG A 388 35.08 -25.09 -11.67
C ARG A 388 34.34 -24.26 -12.74
N ARG A 389 33.87 -23.06 -12.39
CA ARG A 389 33.09 -22.17 -13.28
C ARG A 389 31.89 -22.87 -13.93
N GLN A 390 31.29 -23.82 -13.23
CA GLN A 390 30.04 -24.44 -13.68
C GLN A 390 28.89 -23.44 -13.49
N ASP A 391 28.27 -23.02 -14.60
CA ASP A 391 27.13 -22.11 -14.57
C ASP A 391 25.84 -22.87 -14.19
N THR A 392 25.90 -23.53 -13.01
CA THR A 392 24.83 -24.40 -12.51
C THR A 392 24.42 -23.96 -11.10
N LEU A 393 23.13 -23.81 -10.89
CA LEU A 393 22.49 -23.47 -9.62
C LEU A 393 21.75 -24.68 -9.08
N ASP A 394 22.15 -25.17 -7.92
CA ASP A 394 21.33 -26.13 -7.18
C ASP A 394 20.20 -25.39 -6.47
N LEU A 395 18.99 -25.93 -6.54
CA LEU A 395 17.80 -25.37 -5.97
C LEU A 395 17.38 -26.14 -4.73
N ARG A 396 17.26 -25.41 -3.63
CA ARG A 396 16.66 -25.86 -2.39
C ARG A 396 15.35 -25.14 -2.16
N ILE A 397 14.27 -25.90 -2.04
CA ILE A 397 12.94 -25.39 -1.70
C ILE A 397 12.68 -25.69 -0.23
N ASN A 398 12.74 -24.68 0.63
CA ASN A 398 12.44 -24.81 2.04
C ASN A 398 10.96 -24.51 2.27
N THR A 399 10.25 -25.44 2.86
CA THR A 399 8.85 -25.26 3.25
C THR A 399 8.66 -25.51 4.72
N VAL A 400 7.67 -24.88 5.34
CA VAL A 400 7.22 -25.19 6.69
C VAL A 400 5.73 -25.46 6.62
N TYR A 401 5.32 -26.60 7.18
CA TYR A 401 3.91 -26.94 7.23
C TYR A 401 3.11 -25.92 8.04
N ASP A 402 1.91 -25.59 7.57
CA ASP A 402 0.93 -24.86 8.33
C ASP A 402 0.10 -25.79 9.21
N LEU A 403 -0.56 -25.25 10.23
CA LEU A 403 -1.41 -26.03 11.10
C LEU A 403 -2.53 -26.72 10.28
N PRO A 404 -2.74 -28.03 10.48
CA PRO A 404 -3.69 -28.78 9.68
C PRO A 404 -5.14 -28.46 9.99
N LEU A 405 -5.40 -27.88 11.17
CA LEU A 405 -6.73 -27.51 11.65
C LEU A 405 -6.76 -26.02 11.95
N ASP A 406 -7.75 -25.34 11.39
CA ASP A 406 -8.00 -23.93 11.57
C ASP A 406 -9.46 -23.74 12.02
N GLY A 407 -9.68 -22.90 13.03
CA GLY A 407 -10.98 -22.57 13.56
C GLY A 407 -11.17 -21.06 13.62
N GLU A 408 -12.29 -20.56 13.08
CA GLU A 408 -12.62 -19.15 13.01
C GLU A 408 -14.00 -18.90 13.62
N LEU A 409 -14.12 -17.89 14.46
CA LEU A 409 -15.40 -17.36 14.96
C LEU A 409 -15.53 -15.91 14.52
N GLU A 410 -16.51 -15.64 13.68
CA GLU A 410 -16.86 -14.30 13.21
C GLU A 410 -18.17 -13.87 13.89
N LEU A 411 -18.18 -12.69 14.51
CA LEU A 411 -19.37 -12.05 15.03
C LEU A 411 -19.69 -10.84 14.16
N ASN A 412 -20.90 -10.75 13.66
CA ASN A 412 -21.34 -9.65 12.81
C ASN A 412 -22.69 -9.09 13.27
N VAL A 413 -22.98 -7.87 12.83
CA VAL A 413 -24.30 -7.25 12.94
C VAL A 413 -24.74 -6.94 11.53
N THR A 414 -25.88 -7.47 11.13
CA THR A 414 -26.44 -7.26 9.80
C THR A 414 -27.58 -6.26 9.89
N ALA A 415 -27.52 -5.20 9.07
CA ALA A 415 -28.63 -4.27 8.86
C ALA A 415 -29.13 -4.43 7.43
N LYS A 416 -30.43 -4.65 7.26
CA LYS A 416 -31.08 -4.78 5.95
C LYS A 416 -31.86 -3.51 5.60
N SER A 417 -32.13 -3.34 4.31
CA SER A 417 -32.90 -2.19 3.79
C SER A 417 -34.35 -2.11 4.23
N ASN A 418 -34.88 -3.13 4.90
CA ASN A 418 -36.23 -3.20 5.47
C ASN A 418 -36.25 -2.90 6.99
N ASP A 419 -35.25 -2.15 7.49
CA ASP A 419 -35.07 -1.76 8.89
C ASP A 419 -34.87 -2.91 9.90
N GLN A 420 -34.65 -4.15 9.42
CA GLN A 420 -34.29 -5.26 10.29
C GLN A 420 -32.80 -5.20 10.60
N VAL A 421 -32.49 -5.27 11.90
CA VAL A 421 -31.10 -5.31 12.39
C VAL A 421 -30.98 -6.52 13.34
N GLY A 422 -29.86 -7.21 13.27
CA GLY A 422 -29.65 -8.31 14.19
C GLY A 422 -28.21 -8.83 14.24
N PRO A 423 -27.85 -9.45 15.38
CA PRO A 423 -26.55 -10.08 15.52
C PRO A 423 -26.51 -11.40 14.74
N GLY A 424 -25.30 -11.69 14.20
CA GLY A 424 -24.99 -12.97 13.58
C GLY A 424 -23.66 -13.51 14.09
N ALA A 425 -23.55 -14.83 14.09
CA ALA A 425 -22.33 -15.54 14.39
C ALA A 425 -22.04 -16.57 13.31
N ILE A 426 -20.79 -16.67 12.93
CA ILE A 426 -20.30 -17.68 11.99
C ILE A 426 -19.18 -18.44 12.69
N PHE A 427 -19.35 -19.74 12.80
CA PHE A 427 -18.30 -20.64 13.27
C PHE A 427 -17.83 -21.49 12.11
N SER A 428 -16.54 -21.46 11.79
CA SER A 428 -15.94 -22.27 10.76
C SER A 428 -14.77 -23.10 11.30
N VAL A 429 -14.71 -24.37 10.86
CA VAL A 429 -13.59 -25.26 11.12
C VAL A 429 -13.11 -25.79 9.78
N THR A 430 -11.83 -25.63 9.51
CA THR A 430 -11.20 -26.05 8.27
C THR A 430 -10.05 -27.00 8.57
N LYS A 431 -10.08 -28.19 7.95
CA LYS A 431 -8.98 -29.16 7.97
C LYS A 431 -8.30 -29.20 6.61
N ARG A 432 -6.99 -28.97 6.59
CA ARG A 432 -6.17 -28.96 5.38
C ARG A 432 -5.43 -30.27 5.21
N ASN A 433 -5.17 -30.65 3.97
CA ASN A 433 -4.38 -31.82 3.57
C ASN A 433 -4.90 -33.14 4.17
N VAL A 434 -6.17 -33.41 3.99
CA VAL A 434 -6.86 -34.57 4.59
C VAL A 434 -6.31 -35.90 4.11
N PHE A 435 -5.98 -36.01 2.79
CA PHE A 435 -5.50 -37.20 2.13
C PHE A 435 -4.09 -37.08 1.52
N GLY A 436 -3.35 -36.02 1.85
CA GLY A 436 -1.99 -35.77 1.36
C GLY A 436 -1.92 -35.19 -0.06
N GLY A 437 -3.02 -34.72 -0.61
CA GLY A 437 -3.08 -34.07 -1.94
C GLY A 437 -3.22 -32.55 -1.89
N GLY A 438 -3.25 -31.95 -0.68
CA GLY A 438 -3.52 -30.53 -0.49
C GLY A 438 -5.01 -30.19 -0.44
N GLU A 439 -5.86 -31.19 -0.21
CA GLU A 439 -7.30 -31.00 -0.11
C GLU A 439 -7.67 -30.21 1.16
N THR A 440 -8.66 -29.34 1.03
CA THR A 440 -9.22 -28.59 2.16
C THR A 440 -10.66 -29.05 2.41
N PHE A 441 -10.96 -29.46 3.61
CA PHE A 441 -12.30 -29.79 4.08
C PHE A 441 -12.72 -28.79 5.14
N GLY A 442 -13.80 -28.04 4.89
CA GLY A 442 -14.32 -27.05 5.80
C GLY A 442 -15.79 -27.23 6.13
N VAL A 443 -16.14 -27.00 7.40
CA VAL A 443 -17.52 -26.94 7.89
C VAL A 443 -17.75 -25.52 8.40
N LYS A 444 -18.82 -24.87 7.91
CA LYS A 444 -19.19 -23.51 8.29
C LYS A 444 -20.64 -23.52 8.80
N LEU A 445 -20.81 -23.10 10.05
CA LEU A 445 -22.11 -22.94 10.69
C LEU A 445 -22.41 -21.45 10.83
N ARG A 446 -23.56 -21.01 10.33
CA ARG A 446 -24.02 -19.62 10.43
C ARG A 446 -25.34 -19.57 11.21
N GLY A 447 -25.39 -18.71 12.22
CA GLY A 447 -26.63 -18.34 12.90
C GLY A 447 -26.80 -16.84 12.89
N SER A 448 -28.00 -16.35 12.59
CA SER A 448 -28.37 -14.94 12.71
C SER A 448 -29.76 -14.82 13.30
N TYR A 449 -29.98 -13.79 14.10
CA TYR A 449 -31.29 -13.42 14.63
C TYR A 449 -31.57 -11.99 14.22
N GLU A 450 -32.77 -11.77 13.67
CA GLU A 450 -33.18 -10.47 13.12
C GLU A 450 -34.52 -10.07 13.79
N TRP A 451 -34.68 -8.80 14.19
CA TRP A 451 -35.91 -8.23 14.73
C TRP A 451 -36.26 -6.90 14.03
#